data_ea4e04b8f8d10221941fe992fe0a596b
#
_entry.id   ea4e04b8f8d10221941fe992fe0a596b
#
_cell.length_a   1.000
_cell.length_b   1.000
_cell.length_c   1.000
_cell.angle_alpha   90.00
_cell.angle_beta   90.00
_cell.angle_gamma   90.00
#
_symmetry.space_group_name_H-M   'P 1'
#
loop_
_entity.id
_entity.type
_entity.pdbx_description
1 polymer ?
#
loop_
_entity_poly.entity_id
_entity_poly.type
_entity_poly.pdbx_seq_one_letter_code
_entity_poly.pdbx_strand_id
1 'polypeptide(L)'
;MEIPRPPLGVLNLSNGDTVVLDRGCILGRNPRVPTPLTGERPNLVTLVDPDKDISGQHLEVRLEYWHVAVKDLGSSNGTQVVLPGESPITLRPNDPMMIEPGTKVILAGVFSFTFEVTP
;
A
#
# COMPACT_ATOMS: atom_id res chain seq x y z
N MET A 1 -9.68 -28.32 -1.14
CA MET A 1 -10.48 -27.07 -1.04
C MET A 1 -9.68 -26.02 -0.29
N GLU A 2 -9.46 -24.90 -0.92
CA GLU A 2 -8.79 -23.79 -0.25
C GLU A 2 -9.74 -23.08 0.69
N ILE A 3 -9.27 -22.84 1.90
CA ILE A 3 -10.00 -22.01 2.85
C ILE A 3 -9.54 -20.58 2.61
N PRO A 4 -10.47 -19.66 2.26
CA PRO A 4 -10.07 -18.27 2.03
C PRO A 4 -9.41 -17.70 3.27
N ARG A 5 -8.28 -17.02 3.08
CA ARG A 5 -7.62 -16.30 4.17
C ARG A 5 -8.53 -15.15 4.62
N PRO A 6 -8.75 -14.99 5.93
CA PRO A 6 -9.46 -13.79 6.39
C PRO A 6 -8.65 -12.54 6.08
N PRO A 7 -9.30 -11.38 5.96
CA PRO A 7 -8.57 -10.13 5.75
C PRO A 7 -7.52 -9.90 6.83
N LEU A 8 -6.33 -9.45 6.43
CA LEU A 8 -5.24 -9.17 7.36
C LEU A 8 -5.39 -7.83 8.07
N GLY A 9 -6.37 -7.05 7.67
CA GLY A 9 -6.63 -5.73 8.23
C GLY A 9 -7.24 -4.80 7.21
N VAL A 10 -7.09 -3.50 7.46
CA VAL A 10 -7.62 -2.47 6.58
C VAL A 10 -6.58 -1.36 6.42
N LEU A 11 -6.69 -0.65 5.30
CA LEU A 11 -5.97 0.61 5.08
C LEU A 11 -6.97 1.74 5.23
N ASN A 12 -6.73 2.62 6.19
CA ASN A 12 -7.55 3.83 6.37
C ASN A 12 -6.88 4.96 5.60
N LEU A 13 -7.47 5.35 4.49
CA LEU A 13 -6.89 6.34 3.59
C LEU A 13 -7.17 7.76 4.09
N SER A 14 -6.24 8.67 3.81
CA SER A 14 -6.36 10.06 4.25
C SER A 14 -7.54 10.81 3.60
N ASN A 15 -8.12 10.27 2.53
CA ASN A 15 -9.32 10.84 1.91
C ASN A 15 -10.62 10.34 2.55
N GLY A 16 -10.53 9.51 3.59
CA GLY A 16 -11.70 8.96 4.29
C GLY A 16 -12.14 7.58 3.82
N ASP A 17 -11.57 7.07 2.75
CA ASP A 17 -11.90 5.73 2.26
C ASP A 17 -11.18 4.65 3.07
N THR A 18 -11.72 3.44 3.03
CA THR A 18 -11.13 2.27 3.67
C THR A 18 -10.96 1.16 2.64
N VAL A 19 -9.79 0.54 2.62
CA VAL A 19 -9.49 -0.60 1.76
C VAL A 19 -9.30 -1.83 2.63
N VAL A 20 -10.09 -2.88 2.39
CA VAL A 20 -9.96 -4.14 3.11
C VAL A 20 -8.83 -4.96 2.49
N LEU A 21 -7.92 -5.46 3.33
CA LEU A 21 -6.76 -6.24 2.87
C LEU A 21 -7.10 -7.72 2.77
N ASP A 22 -8.01 -8.07 1.87
CA ASP A 22 -8.28 -9.46 1.49
C ASP A 22 -7.35 -9.93 0.36
N ARG A 23 -6.69 -9.01 -0.30
CA ARG A 23 -5.70 -9.22 -1.35
C ARG A 23 -4.74 -8.04 -1.38
N GLY A 24 -3.67 -8.14 -2.15
CA GLY A 24 -2.75 -7.03 -2.34
C GLY A 24 -3.41 -5.86 -3.06
N CYS A 25 -2.74 -4.71 -3.04
CA CYS A 25 -3.23 -3.47 -3.65
C CYS A 25 -2.12 -2.79 -4.44
N ILE A 26 -2.50 -2.08 -5.49
CA ILE A 26 -1.62 -1.14 -6.18
C ILE A 26 -2.28 0.23 -6.10
N LEU A 27 -1.57 1.19 -5.52
CA LEU A 27 -2.06 2.54 -5.32
C LEU A 27 -1.31 3.51 -6.23
N GLY A 28 -2.04 4.42 -6.86
CA GLY A 28 -1.47 5.43 -7.72
C GLY A 28 -2.56 6.18 -8.46
N ARG A 29 -2.15 7.12 -9.33
CA ARG A 29 -3.11 7.88 -10.15
C ARG A 29 -3.73 7.03 -11.26
N ASN A 30 -3.01 5.99 -11.70
CA ASN A 30 -3.45 5.12 -12.78
C ASN A 30 -2.90 3.71 -12.56
N PRO A 31 -3.35 3.02 -11.49
CA PRO A 31 -2.81 1.70 -11.16
C PRO A 31 -3.22 0.67 -12.20
N ARG A 32 -2.34 -0.30 -12.46
CA ARG A 32 -2.57 -1.36 -13.43
C ARG A 32 -2.23 -2.71 -12.85
N VAL A 33 -2.92 -3.74 -13.35
CA VAL A 33 -2.60 -5.11 -13.01
C VAL A 33 -1.26 -5.47 -13.68
N PRO A 34 -0.30 -6.07 -12.93
CA PRO A 34 0.97 -6.49 -13.52
C PRO A 34 0.77 -7.47 -14.68
N THR A 35 1.62 -7.38 -15.69
CA THR A 35 1.59 -8.27 -16.86
C THR A 35 2.96 -8.91 -17.04
N PRO A 36 3.10 -10.24 -17.05
CA PRO A 36 2.05 -11.24 -16.77
C PRO A 36 1.65 -11.23 -15.30
N LEU A 37 0.37 -11.56 -15.07
CA LEU A 37 -0.11 -11.66 -13.69
C LEU A 37 0.26 -13.03 -13.12
N THR A 38 0.97 -13.02 -12.00
CA THR A 38 1.28 -14.22 -11.24
C THR A 38 0.58 -14.14 -9.89
N GLY A 39 -0.24 -15.15 -9.58
CA GLY A 39 -0.98 -15.18 -8.34
C GLY A 39 -2.29 -14.40 -8.41
N GLU A 40 -2.74 -13.92 -7.26
CA GLU A 40 -4.03 -13.25 -7.13
C GLU A 40 -4.01 -11.84 -7.70
N ARG A 41 -5.12 -11.47 -8.35
CA ARG A 41 -5.26 -10.13 -8.92
C ARG A 41 -5.36 -9.09 -7.81
N PRO A 42 -4.49 -8.07 -7.80
CA PRO A 42 -4.54 -7.05 -6.75
C PRO A 42 -5.72 -6.10 -6.93
N ASN A 43 -6.14 -5.48 -5.83
CA ASN A 43 -7.04 -4.33 -5.88
C ASN A 43 -6.30 -3.13 -6.47
N LEU A 44 -6.96 -2.41 -7.36
CA LEU A 44 -6.42 -1.17 -7.92
C LEU A 44 -7.07 0.00 -7.20
N VAL A 45 -6.26 0.76 -6.47
CA VAL A 45 -6.73 1.92 -5.69
C VAL A 45 -6.30 3.19 -6.41
N THR A 46 -7.24 3.83 -7.08
CA THR A 46 -6.97 5.05 -7.83
C THR A 46 -7.00 6.26 -6.90
N LEU A 47 -5.90 7.01 -6.90
CA LEU A 47 -5.75 8.20 -6.08
C LEU A 47 -5.90 9.45 -6.95
N VAL A 48 -6.79 10.34 -6.55
CA VAL A 48 -7.00 11.60 -7.27
C VAL A 48 -5.97 12.61 -6.78
N ASP A 49 -5.10 13.04 -7.69
CA ASP A 49 -4.06 14.02 -7.40
C ASP A 49 -3.86 14.93 -8.61
N PRO A 50 -4.57 16.08 -8.65
CA PRO A 50 -4.47 17.01 -9.79
C PRO A 50 -3.07 17.55 -10.00
N ASP A 51 -2.25 17.67 -8.96
CA ASP A 51 -0.88 18.19 -9.06
C ASP A 51 0.11 17.14 -9.53
N LYS A 52 -0.32 15.88 -9.65
CA LYS A 52 0.49 14.76 -10.15
C LYS A 52 1.78 14.52 -9.36
N ASP A 53 1.76 14.78 -8.06
CA ASP A 53 2.87 14.44 -7.17
C ASP A 53 2.96 12.93 -6.96
N ILE A 54 1.80 12.27 -6.93
CA ILE A 54 1.71 10.82 -6.81
C ILE A 54 1.93 10.21 -8.21
N SER A 55 2.77 9.19 -8.29
CA SER A 55 3.04 8.50 -9.54
C SER A 55 1.84 7.68 -10.02
N GLY A 56 1.79 7.38 -11.33
CA GLY A 56 0.72 6.57 -11.90
C GLY A 56 0.57 5.23 -11.20
N GLN A 57 1.70 4.54 -10.98
CA GLN A 57 1.78 3.36 -10.12
C GLN A 57 2.80 3.68 -9.04
N HIS A 58 2.33 3.98 -7.85
CA HIS A 58 3.18 4.53 -6.79
C HIS A 58 3.64 3.47 -5.78
N LEU A 59 2.70 2.70 -5.27
CA LEU A 59 2.96 1.79 -4.16
C LEU A 59 2.22 0.48 -4.35
N GLU A 60 2.90 -0.62 -4.03
CA GLU A 60 2.28 -1.93 -3.93
C GLU A 60 2.18 -2.34 -2.47
N VAL A 61 1.00 -2.81 -2.06
CA VAL A 61 0.81 -3.46 -0.77
C VAL A 61 0.69 -4.95 -1.05
N ARG A 62 1.59 -5.74 -0.45
CA ARG A 62 1.66 -7.18 -0.67
C ARG A 62 1.25 -7.92 0.58
N LEU A 63 0.50 -8.99 0.40
CA LEU A 63 0.17 -9.90 1.49
C LEU A 63 1.06 -11.14 1.36
N GLU A 64 1.93 -11.35 2.34
CA GLU A 64 2.84 -12.49 2.37
C GLU A 64 2.50 -13.34 3.59
N TYR A 65 1.72 -14.42 3.38
CA TYR A 65 1.17 -15.25 4.45
C TYR A 65 0.32 -14.39 5.39
N TRP A 66 0.79 -14.15 6.61
CA TRP A 66 0.09 -13.35 7.61
C TRP A 66 0.73 -11.97 7.79
N HIS A 67 1.62 -11.60 6.87
CA HIS A 67 2.35 -10.34 6.95
C HIS A 67 1.92 -9.39 5.83
N VAL A 68 2.04 -8.11 6.11
CA VAL A 68 1.78 -7.05 5.13
C VAL A 68 3.08 -6.34 4.84
N ALA A 69 3.41 -6.21 3.56
CA ALA A 69 4.60 -5.49 3.12
C ALA A 69 4.20 -4.39 2.14
N VAL A 70 4.99 -3.33 2.09
CA VAL A 70 4.81 -2.22 1.14
C VAL A 70 6.06 -2.09 0.29
N LYS A 71 5.86 -1.74 -0.99
CA LYS A 71 6.95 -1.59 -1.95
C LYS A 71 6.71 -0.36 -2.82
N ASP A 72 7.65 0.57 -2.80
CA ASP A 72 7.62 1.73 -3.71
C ASP A 72 7.93 1.25 -5.12
N LEU A 73 7.09 1.59 -6.08
CA LEU A 73 7.20 1.12 -7.46
C LEU A 73 8.05 2.06 -8.34
N GLY A 74 9.06 2.68 -7.75
CA GLY A 74 9.90 3.63 -8.48
C GLY A 74 9.25 5.00 -8.62
N SER A 75 8.51 5.42 -7.59
CA SER A 75 7.79 6.69 -7.63
C SER A 75 8.73 7.89 -7.77
N SER A 76 8.24 8.96 -8.41
CA SER A 76 9.04 10.17 -8.62
C SER A 76 9.31 10.94 -7.33
N ASN A 77 8.35 10.96 -6.42
CA ASN A 77 8.44 11.78 -5.20
C ASN A 77 8.54 10.98 -3.91
N GLY A 78 8.67 9.66 -4.04
CA GLY A 78 9.00 8.78 -2.92
C GLY A 78 7.83 8.37 -2.04
N THR A 79 8.14 7.47 -1.13
CA THR A 79 7.21 6.93 -0.14
C THR A 79 7.93 6.88 1.20
N GLN A 80 7.27 7.35 2.26
CA GLN A 80 7.78 7.27 3.61
C GLN A 80 6.92 6.32 4.45
N VAL A 81 7.57 5.59 5.35
CA VAL A 81 6.91 4.67 6.28
C VAL A 81 7.21 5.14 7.70
N VAL A 82 6.16 5.30 8.49
CA VAL A 82 6.27 5.68 9.89
C VAL A 82 5.75 4.51 10.73
N LEU A 83 6.66 3.70 11.23
CA LEU A 83 6.30 2.62 12.15
C LEU A 83 5.85 3.22 13.49
N PRO A 84 4.99 2.52 14.25
CA PRO A 84 4.50 3.06 15.53
C PRO A 84 5.65 3.47 16.43
N GLY A 85 5.62 4.74 16.89
CA GLY A 85 6.62 5.28 17.80
C GLY A 85 7.98 5.58 17.19
N GLU A 86 8.12 5.47 15.86
CA GLU A 86 9.41 5.66 15.21
C GLU A 86 9.40 6.85 14.23
N SER A 87 10.60 7.28 13.86
CA SER A 87 10.77 8.35 12.88
C SER A 87 10.50 7.83 11.47
N PRO A 88 10.09 8.72 10.54
CA PRO A 88 9.84 8.31 9.15
C PRO A 88 11.07 7.70 8.49
N ILE A 89 10.85 6.65 7.71
CA ILE A 89 11.86 5.98 6.89
C ILE A 89 11.43 6.13 5.43
N THR A 90 12.37 6.53 4.56
CA THR A 90 12.11 6.57 3.12
C THR A 90 12.35 5.20 2.52
N LEU A 91 11.35 4.68 1.79
CA LEU A 91 11.50 3.39 1.11
C LEU A 91 12.49 3.49 -0.05
N ARG A 92 13.32 2.47 -0.21
CA ARG A 92 14.11 2.31 -1.42
C ARG A 92 13.21 1.78 -2.53
N PRO A 93 13.33 2.30 -3.77
CA PRO A 93 12.51 1.80 -4.87
C PRO A 93 12.64 0.29 -5.05
N ASN A 94 11.50 -0.38 -5.19
CA ASN A 94 11.40 -1.80 -5.44
C ASN A 94 11.94 -2.71 -4.34
N ASP A 95 12.17 -2.17 -3.14
CA ASP A 95 12.64 -2.92 -1.98
C ASP A 95 11.49 -3.03 -0.96
N PRO A 96 10.85 -4.20 -0.81
CA PRO A 96 9.70 -4.34 0.08
C PRO A 96 10.10 -4.17 1.55
N MET A 97 9.19 -3.57 2.33
CA MET A 97 9.34 -3.44 3.76
C MET A 97 8.10 -3.98 4.46
N MET A 98 8.28 -4.85 5.44
CA MET A 98 7.16 -5.32 6.25
C MET A 98 6.70 -4.23 7.20
N ILE A 99 5.38 -4.14 7.38
CA ILE A 99 4.76 -3.17 8.28
C ILE A 99 3.89 -3.88 9.30
N GLU A 100 3.68 -3.21 10.43
CA GLU A 100 2.87 -3.71 11.53
C GLU A 100 1.64 -2.83 11.73
N PRO A 101 0.61 -3.29 12.46
CA PRO A 101 -0.58 -2.47 12.73
C PRO A 101 -0.21 -1.13 13.38
N GLY A 102 -0.85 -0.07 12.94
CA GLY A 102 -0.55 1.29 13.37
C GLY A 102 0.48 2.01 12.52
N THR A 103 1.05 1.34 11.51
CA THR A 103 2.01 1.97 10.60
C THR A 103 1.31 2.95 9.67
N LYS A 104 1.88 4.14 9.52
CA LYS A 104 1.42 5.14 8.56
C LYS A 104 2.35 5.14 7.36
N VAL A 105 1.78 5.17 6.16
CA VAL A 105 2.53 5.21 4.90
C VAL A 105 2.15 6.49 4.17
N ILE A 106 3.16 7.27 3.76
CA ILE A 106 2.97 8.60 3.15
C ILE A 106 3.50 8.56 1.72
N LEU A 107 2.63 8.83 0.74
CA LEU A 107 2.96 8.85 -0.68
C LEU A 107 3.18 10.28 -1.13
N ALA A 108 4.39 10.57 -1.63
CA ALA A 108 4.76 11.88 -2.19
C ALA A 108 4.52 13.05 -1.22
N GLY A 109 4.42 12.79 0.07
CA GLY A 109 4.16 13.82 1.07
C GLY A 109 2.75 14.42 1.05
N VAL A 110 1.85 13.93 0.16
CA VAL A 110 0.52 14.55 -0.03
C VAL A 110 -0.64 13.61 0.26
N PHE A 111 -0.40 12.32 0.34
CA PHE A 111 -1.43 11.32 0.60
C PHE A 111 -0.90 10.30 1.59
N SER A 112 -1.77 9.80 2.45
CA SER A 112 -1.34 8.78 3.41
C SER A 112 -2.43 7.77 3.70
N PHE A 113 -2.00 6.64 4.26
CA PHE A 113 -2.92 5.68 4.87
C PHE A 113 -2.30 5.12 6.13
N THR A 114 -3.14 4.57 6.99
CA THR A 114 -2.71 3.86 8.19
C THR A 114 -3.18 2.42 8.09
N PHE A 115 -2.27 1.48 8.35
CA PHE A 115 -2.60 0.06 8.39
C PHE A 115 -3.12 -0.28 9.78
N GLU A 116 -4.33 -0.85 9.84
CA GLU A 116 -4.97 -1.23 11.09
C GLU A 116 -5.46 -2.67 11.01
N VAL A 117 -5.44 -3.35 12.15
CA VAL A 117 -6.03 -4.67 12.28
C VAL A 117 -7.25 -4.54 13.18
N THR A 118 -8.41 -4.99 12.69
CA THR A 118 -9.62 -5.00 13.50
C THR A 118 -9.54 -6.17 14.47
N PRO A 119 -9.87 -5.93 15.75
CA PRO A 119 -9.90 -7.00 16.74
C PRO A 119 -10.98 -8.01 16.44
#